data_566c8a34089c3c70e157591db36ed86c
#
_entry.id   566c8a34089c3c70e157591db36ed86c
#
_cell.length_a   1.000
_cell.length_b   1.000
_cell.length_c   1.000
_cell.angle_alpha   90.00
_cell.angle_beta   90.00
_cell.angle_gamma   90.00
#
_symmetry.space_group_name_H-M   'P 1'
#
loop_
_entity.id
_entity.type
_entity.pdbx_description
1 polymer ?
#
loop_
_entity_poly.entity_id
_entity_poly.type
_entity_poly.pdbx_seq_one_letter_code
_entity_poly.pdbx_strand_id
1 'polypeptide(L)'
;MAPETPDPDGTPAASPPDGGPAATAPDAVAAPEGARELRDIAEVPSVEVITTAAVHLMSAAAVKCGLAEGPEAREHLDLAEARVLIGALAGLVTAAAPDIGNQHARALRDGLRSLQLAFREASVVPDPPGQGPGERLTGPVR
;
A
#
# COMPACT_ATOMS: atom_id res chain seq x y z
N MET A 1 63.69 2.52 -38.28
CA MET A 1 63.31 2.20 -38.07
C MET A 1 62.69 2.07 -37.11
N ALA A 2 62.02 2.04 -36.68
CA ALA A 2 61.34 1.84 -36.00
C ALA A 2 60.63 1.50 -35.36
N PRO A 3 60.39 1.39 -34.98
CA PRO A 3 59.63 0.96 -34.42
C PRO A 3 58.90 0.90 -33.59
N GLU A 4 58.36 0.83 -33.25
CA GLU A 4 57.55 0.68 -32.63
C GLU A 4 56.94 0.37 -31.79
N THR A 5 56.48 0.33 -31.37
CA THR A 5 55.73 0.13 -30.73
C THR A 5 54.99 -0.18 -30.01
N PRO A 6 54.47 -0.20 -29.70
CA PRO A 6 53.63 -0.50 -29.08
C PRO A 6 52.93 -0.67 -28.27
N ASP A 7 52.43 -0.69 -27.79
CA ASP A 7 51.65 -0.85 -27.11
C ASP A 7 50.96 -1.10 -26.47
N PRO A 8 50.66 -1.20 -26.35
CA PRO A 8 49.93 -1.54 -25.87
C PRO A 8 49.20 -1.64 -25.06
N ASP A 9 48.85 -1.65 -24.80
CA ASP A 9 48.14 -1.84 -24.20
C ASP A 9 47.54 -1.94 -23.46
N GLY A 10 47.37 -1.95 -23.51
CA GLY A 10 46.68 -2.01 -22.90
C GLY A 10 45.91 -2.17 -22.21
N THR A 11 45.63 -2.33 -22.07
CA THR A 11 44.88 -2.53 -21.61
C THR A 11 44.24 -2.65 -20.77
N PRO A 12 43.96 -2.64 -20.56
CA PRO A 12 43.28 -2.72 -19.92
C PRO A 12 42.56 -2.88 -19.23
N ALA A 13 42.18 -2.96 -19.13
CA ALA A 13 41.51 -3.10 -18.66
C ALA A 13 40.92 -3.30 -17.87
N ALA A 14 40.61 -3.46 -17.71
CA ALA A 14 40.12 -3.66 -17.11
C ALA A 14 39.30 -3.73 -16.31
N SER A 15 38.86 -3.72 -16.08
CA SER A 15 37.99 -3.73 -15.52
C SER A 15 37.41 -4.19 -14.72
N PRO A 16 37.04 -4.32 -14.25
CA PRO A 16 36.46 -4.78 -13.50
C PRO A 16 35.53 -4.69 -12.90
N PRO A 17 35.09 -4.76 -12.76
CA PRO A 17 34.22 -4.72 -12.29
C PRO A 17 33.62 -4.96 -11.49
N ASP A 18 33.48 -4.90 -11.29
CA ASP A 18 32.74 -5.09 -10.76
C ASP A 18 32.50 -5.50 -9.90
N GLY A 19 32.46 -5.69 -10.10
CA GLY A 19 32.20 -6.37 -9.26
C GLY A 19 31.67 -5.87 -8.11
N GLY A 20 31.85 -4.94 -7.87
CA GLY A 20 31.41 -4.44 -6.67
C GLY A 20 30.13 -5.03 -6.22
N PRO A 21 29.30 -5.16 -7.07
CA PRO A 21 27.99 -5.58 -6.66
C PRO A 21 28.02 -6.86 -5.93
N ALA A 22 28.62 -7.76 -6.49
CA ALA A 22 28.64 -9.06 -5.91
C ALA A 22 29.12 -9.01 -4.50
N ALA A 23 30.06 -8.19 -4.27
CA ALA A 23 30.66 -8.13 -2.97
C ALA A 23 29.65 -7.79 -1.91
N THR A 24 28.77 -6.88 -2.23
CA THR A 24 27.80 -6.47 -1.25
C THR A 24 26.71 -7.49 -1.03
N ALA A 25 26.46 -8.27 -2.00
CA ALA A 25 25.38 -9.21 -1.91
C ALA A 25 25.45 -10.08 -0.66
N PRO A 26 26.56 -10.68 -0.35
CA PRO A 26 26.62 -11.52 0.83
C PRO A 26 26.23 -10.79 2.10
N ASP A 27 26.66 -9.60 2.21
CA ASP A 27 26.38 -8.83 3.40
C ASP A 27 24.88 -8.53 3.51
N ALA A 28 24.31 -8.19 2.40
CA ALA A 28 22.90 -7.91 2.39
C ALA A 28 22.11 -9.14 2.80
N VAL A 29 22.56 -10.29 2.39
CA VAL A 29 21.89 -11.53 2.70
C VAL A 29 21.93 -11.82 4.19
N ALA A 30 22.96 -11.39 4.86
CA ALA A 30 23.10 -11.66 6.27
C ALA A 30 21.95 -11.09 7.09
N ALA A 31 21.34 -10.01 6.64
CA ALA A 31 20.25 -9.40 7.38
C ALA A 31 18.91 -9.97 6.92
N PRO A 32 18.16 -10.60 7.81
CA PRO A 32 16.84 -11.10 7.47
C PRO A 32 15.92 -9.95 7.06
N GLU A 33 15.09 -10.20 6.08
CA GLU A 33 14.15 -9.20 5.60
C GLU A 33 13.21 -8.71 6.69
N GLY A 34 12.73 -9.62 7.53
CA GLY A 34 11.86 -9.25 8.64
C GLY A 34 12.51 -8.31 9.64
N ALA A 35 13.81 -8.49 9.90
CA ALA A 35 14.53 -7.60 10.81
C ALA A 35 14.66 -6.20 10.22
N ARG A 36 14.81 -6.10 8.92
CA ARG A 36 14.90 -4.81 8.24
C ARG A 36 13.56 -4.09 8.31
N GLU A 37 12.48 -4.80 8.05
CA GLU A 37 11.14 -4.21 8.14
C GLU A 37 10.85 -3.71 9.54
N LEU A 38 11.24 -4.45 10.57
CA LEU A 38 11.03 -4.03 11.95
C LEU A 38 11.79 -2.75 12.28
N ARG A 39 13.00 -2.60 11.77
CA ARG A 39 13.77 -1.38 11.99
C ARG A 39 13.13 -0.21 11.27
N ASP A 40 12.70 -0.41 10.05
CA ASP A 40 12.06 0.64 9.27
C ASP A 40 10.78 1.10 9.95
N ILE A 41 9.97 0.16 10.44
CA ILE A 41 8.74 0.49 11.14
C ILE A 41 9.03 1.26 12.42
N ALA A 42 10.11 0.91 13.14
CA ALA A 42 10.44 1.57 14.37
C ALA A 42 10.80 3.05 14.18
N GLU A 43 11.25 3.40 12.98
CA GLU A 43 11.65 4.78 12.67
C GLU A 43 10.51 5.61 12.09
N VAL A 44 9.37 5.01 11.79
CA VAL A 44 8.26 5.70 11.16
C VAL A 44 7.26 6.18 12.22
N PRO A 45 6.81 7.42 12.14
CA PRO A 45 5.79 7.91 13.08
C PRO A 45 4.49 7.12 12.96
N SER A 46 3.80 6.99 14.08
CA SER A 46 2.55 6.23 14.11
C SER A 46 1.51 6.72 13.11
N VAL A 47 1.45 8.02 12.87
CA VAL A 47 0.50 8.57 11.91
C VAL A 47 0.75 8.04 10.50
N GLU A 48 2.02 7.85 10.14
CA GLU A 48 2.35 7.31 8.82
C GLU A 48 1.99 5.83 8.73
N VAL A 49 2.24 5.07 9.79
CA VAL A 49 1.87 3.65 9.80
C VAL A 49 0.36 3.49 9.66
N ILE A 50 -0.39 4.29 10.42
CA ILE A 50 -1.85 4.24 10.42
C ILE A 50 -2.41 4.65 9.04
N THR A 51 -1.90 5.76 8.49
CA THR A 51 -2.40 6.22 7.19
C THR A 51 -2.05 5.24 6.07
N THR A 52 -0.87 4.64 6.13
CA THR A 52 -0.48 3.62 5.14
C THR A 52 -1.40 2.40 5.23
N ALA A 53 -1.67 1.94 6.44
CA ALA A 53 -2.57 0.82 6.64
C ALA A 53 -3.98 1.13 6.13
N ALA A 54 -4.46 2.35 6.42
CA ALA A 54 -5.77 2.79 5.95
C ALA A 54 -5.84 2.82 4.43
N VAL A 55 -4.82 3.37 3.77
CA VAL A 55 -4.78 3.42 2.31
C VAL A 55 -4.75 2.03 1.72
N HIS A 56 -4.03 1.11 2.35
CA HIS A 56 -3.99 -0.27 1.90
C HIS A 56 -5.38 -0.92 1.98
N LEU A 57 -6.08 -0.71 3.10
CA LEU A 57 -7.45 -1.21 3.26
C LEU A 57 -8.39 -0.58 2.23
N MET A 58 -8.23 0.72 1.96
CA MET A 58 -9.04 1.41 0.96
C MET A 58 -8.84 0.82 -0.43
N SER A 59 -7.58 0.58 -0.81
CA SER A 59 -7.27 0.02 -2.12
C SER A 59 -7.85 -1.38 -2.27
N ALA A 60 -7.70 -2.20 -1.25
CA ALA A 60 -8.25 -3.56 -1.28
C ALA A 60 -9.78 -3.53 -1.36
N ALA A 61 -10.41 -2.67 -0.57
CA ALA A 61 -11.86 -2.54 -0.56
C ALA A 61 -12.38 -2.03 -1.92
N ALA A 62 -11.68 -1.07 -2.52
CA ALA A 62 -12.06 -0.54 -3.83
C ALA A 62 -12.07 -1.63 -4.88
N VAL A 63 -11.04 -2.48 -4.89
CA VAL A 63 -10.99 -3.61 -5.82
C VAL A 63 -12.18 -4.54 -5.60
N LYS A 64 -12.49 -4.85 -4.36
CA LYS A 64 -13.60 -5.75 -4.02
C LYS A 64 -14.97 -5.13 -4.29
N CYS A 65 -15.05 -3.81 -4.37
CA CYS A 65 -16.28 -3.12 -4.78
C CYS A 65 -16.39 -3.01 -6.29
N GLY A 66 -15.42 -3.51 -7.05
CA GLY A 66 -15.47 -3.47 -8.50
C GLY A 66 -14.95 -2.17 -9.10
N LEU A 67 -14.19 -1.38 -8.34
CA LEU A 67 -13.67 -0.10 -8.80
C LEU A 67 -12.31 -0.21 -9.48
N ALA A 68 -11.77 -1.42 -9.62
CA ALA A 68 -10.52 -1.63 -10.33
C ALA A 68 -10.67 -1.22 -11.80
N GLU A 69 -9.59 -0.76 -12.40
CA GLU A 69 -9.63 -0.40 -13.81
C GLU A 69 -9.48 -1.63 -14.70
N GLY A 70 -9.98 -1.49 -15.91
CA GLY A 70 -9.85 -2.52 -16.93
C GLY A 70 -11.01 -3.49 -16.99
N PRO A 71 -10.98 -4.37 -17.98
CA PRO A 71 -12.09 -5.30 -18.22
C PRO A 71 -12.25 -6.36 -17.13
N GLU A 72 -11.24 -6.55 -16.31
CA GLU A 72 -11.23 -7.55 -15.26
C GLU A 72 -11.83 -7.06 -13.95
N ALA A 73 -12.24 -5.79 -13.89
CA ALA A 73 -12.75 -5.19 -12.68
C ALA A 73 -13.87 -6.03 -12.04
N ARG A 74 -14.75 -6.57 -12.85
CA ARG A 74 -15.86 -7.35 -12.36
C ARG A 74 -15.45 -8.71 -11.80
N GLU A 75 -14.33 -9.23 -12.25
CA GLU A 75 -13.84 -10.51 -11.76
C GLU A 75 -13.40 -10.43 -10.30
N HIS A 76 -13.03 -9.24 -9.85
CA HIS A 76 -12.58 -9.02 -8.50
C HIS A 76 -13.70 -8.53 -7.56
N LEU A 77 -14.90 -8.33 -8.11
CA LEU A 77 -16.02 -7.87 -7.30
C LEU A 77 -16.39 -8.94 -6.27
N ASP A 78 -16.31 -8.59 -5.01
CA ASP A 78 -16.63 -9.47 -3.91
C ASP A 78 -17.12 -8.63 -2.73
N LEU A 79 -18.41 -8.43 -2.66
CA LEU A 79 -19.00 -7.56 -1.67
C LEU A 79 -18.91 -8.12 -0.24
N ALA A 80 -18.79 -9.43 -0.10
CA ALA A 80 -18.62 -10.03 1.22
C ALA A 80 -17.25 -9.62 1.79
N GLU A 81 -16.21 -9.73 0.97
CA GLU A 81 -14.87 -9.29 1.37
C GLU A 81 -14.82 -7.76 1.54
N ALA A 82 -15.47 -7.03 0.63
CA ALA A 82 -15.50 -5.58 0.72
C ALA A 82 -16.13 -5.13 2.05
N ARG A 83 -17.18 -5.81 2.49
CA ARG A 83 -17.84 -5.49 3.77
C ARG A 83 -16.86 -5.61 4.95
N VAL A 84 -16.07 -6.66 4.95
CA VAL A 84 -15.09 -6.86 6.02
C VAL A 84 -14.03 -5.77 6.00
N LEU A 85 -13.51 -5.46 4.82
CA LEU A 85 -12.46 -4.45 4.67
C LEU A 85 -12.96 -3.05 5.05
N ILE A 86 -14.15 -2.70 4.61
CA ILE A 86 -14.72 -1.38 4.94
C ILE A 86 -15.03 -1.29 6.43
N GLY A 87 -15.52 -2.37 7.02
CA GLY A 87 -15.78 -2.41 8.46
C GLY A 87 -14.49 -2.21 9.27
N ALA A 88 -13.42 -2.90 8.87
CA ALA A 88 -12.13 -2.76 9.52
C ALA A 88 -11.58 -1.34 9.36
N LEU A 89 -11.70 -0.79 8.15
CA LEU A 89 -11.26 0.57 7.89
C LEU A 89 -12.04 1.57 8.75
N ALA A 90 -13.34 1.40 8.88
CA ALA A 90 -14.16 2.28 9.71
C ALA A 90 -13.71 2.24 11.17
N GLY A 91 -13.39 1.04 11.67
CA GLY A 91 -12.86 0.90 13.03
C GLY A 91 -11.53 1.60 13.20
N LEU A 92 -10.61 1.39 12.26
CA LEU A 92 -9.30 2.02 12.29
C LEU A 92 -9.42 3.56 12.26
N VAL A 93 -10.20 4.08 11.34
CA VAL A 93 -10.35 5.54 11.19
C VAL A 93 -11.00 6.15 12.43
N THR A 94 -12.02 5.50 12.96
CA THR A 94 -12.70 6.00 14.14
C THR A 94 -11.78 6.03 15.35
N ALA A 95 -11.01 4.97 15.55
CA ALA A 95 -10.10 4.90 16.69
C ALA A 95 -8.93 5.87 16.54
N ALA A 96 -8.40 6.02 15.33
CA ALA A 96 -7.20 6.82 15.11
C ALA A 96 -7.46 8.31 14.96
N ALA A 97 -8.66 8.71 14.57
CA ALA A 97 -8.95 10.09 14.21
C ALA A 97 -8.53 11.13 15.27
N PRO A 98 -8.72 10.91 16.57
CA PRO A 98 -8.31 11.90 17.56
C PRO A 98 -6.80 12.10 17.64
N ASP A 99 -6.02 11.13 17.19
CA ASP A 99 -4.58 11.10 17.39
C ASP A 99 -3.74 11.40 16.15
N ILE A 100 -4.35 11.46 14.98
CA ILE A 100 -3.59 11.63 13.73
C ILE A 100 -3.70 13.03 13.13
N GLY A 101 -4.45 13.90 13.74
CA GLY A 101 -4.66 15.26 13.26
C GLY A 101 -5.80 15.38 12.27
N ASN A 102 -6.42 16.56 12.24
CA ASN A 102 -7.63 16.80 11.47
C ASN A 102 -7.47 16.58 9.97
N GLN A 103 -6.33 16.93 9.43
CA GLN A 103 -6.10 16.80 7.99
C GLN A 103 -6.12 15.34 7.56
N HIS A 104 -5.38 14.50 8.27
CA HIS A 104 -5.35 13.07 7.98
C HIS A 104 -6.71 12.42 8.27
N ALA A 105 -7.31 12.77 9.40
CA ALA A 105 -8.60 12.21 9.78
C ALA A 105 -9.67 12.52 8.73
N ARG A 106 -9.68 13.75 8.21
CA ARG A 106 -10.65 14.14 7.18
C ARG A 106 -10.45 13.33 5.90
N ALA A 107 -9.19 13.24 5.44
CA ALA A 107 -8.89 12.49 4.22
C ALA A 107 -9.32 11.03 4.34
N LEU A 108 -9.06 10.42 5.49
CA LEU A 108 -9.44 9.01 5.70
C LEU A 108 -10.96 8.84 5.79
N ARG A 109 -11.64 9.78 6.43
CA ARG A 109 -13.11 9.73 6.50
C ARG A 109 -13.75 9.90 5.12
N ASP A 110 -13.19 10.78 4.31
CA ASP A 110 -13.70 10.99 2.95
C ASP A 110 -13.51 9.73 2.11
N GLY A 111 -12.35 9.09 2.21
CA GLY A 111 -12.10 7.82 1.51
C GLY A 111 -13.04 6.72 1.99
N LEU A 112 -13.24 6.61 3.30
CA LEU A 112 -14.15 5.63 3.87
C LEU A 112 -15.58 5.85 3.36
N ARG A 113 -16.04 7.10 3.37
CA ARG A 113 -17.38 7.42 2.89
C ARG A 113 -17.54 7.05 1.42
N SER A 114 -16.54 7.35 0.60
CA SER A 114 -16.57 6.99 -0.82
C SER A 114 -16.72 5.49 -1.02
N LEU A 115 -16.04 4.70 -0.21
CA LEU A 115 -16.12 3.25 -0.29
C LEU A 115 -17.49 2.74 0.19
N GLN A 116 -18.03 3.32 1.24
CA GLN A 116 -19.36 2.97 1.72
C GLN A 116 -20.42 3.24 0.65
N LEU A 117 -20.30 4.36 -0.06
CA LEU A 117 -21.20 4.69 -1.17
C LEU A 117 -21.01 3.73 -2.35
N ALA A 118 -19.76 3.42 -2.69
CA ALA A 118 -19.47 2.48 -3.78
C ALA A 118 -20.02 1.09 -3.46
N PHE A 119 -19.86 0.66 -2.22
CA PHE A 119 -20.43 -0.62 -1.76
C PHE A 119 -21.95 -0.63 -1.93
N ARG A 120 -22.60 0.45 -1.53
CA ARG A 120 -24.04 0.58 -1.65
C ARG A 120 -24.48 0.53 -3.12
N GLU A 121 -23.77 1.23 -3.99
CA GLU A 121 -24.07 1.22 -5.42
C GLU A 121 -23.87 -0.15 -6.07
N ALA A 122 -22.88 -0.89 -5.62
CA ALA A 122 -22.60 -2.22 -6.15
C ALA A 122 -23.56 -3.27 -5.62
N SER A 123 -24.27 -2.98 -4.54
CA SER A 123 -25.19 -3.95 -3.92
C SER A 123 -26.49 -4.04 -4.69
N VAL A 124 -26.89 -5.25 -5.04
CA VAL A 124 -28.16 -5.49 -5.74
C VAL A 124 -29.32 -5.06 -4.83
N VAL A 125 -29.23 -5.42 -3.56
CA VAL A 125 -30.19 -4.98 -2.54
C VAL A 125 -29.40 -4.23 -1.48
N PRO A 126 -29.44 -2.89 -1.49
CA PRO A 126 -28.69 -2.11 -0.51
C PRO A 126 -29.17 -2.38 0.91
N ASP A 127 -28.21 -2.32 1.84
CA ASP A 127 -28.55 -2.43 3.26
C ASP A 127 -29.47 -1.29 3.71
N PRO A 128 -30.30 -1.52 4.69
CA PRO A 128 -31.06 -0.43 5.31
C PRO A 128 -30.10 0.61 5.88
N PRO A 129 -30.53 1.88 6.00
CA PRO A 129 -29.69 2.94 6.53
C PRO A 129 -29.10 2.57 7.89
N GLY A 130 -27.81 2.80 8.06
CA GLY A 130 -27.10 2.51 9.29
C GLY A 130 -26.62 1.07 9.42
N GLN A 131 -26.95 0.20 8.49
CA GLN A 131 -26.58 -1.22 8.54
C GLN A 131 -25.54 -1.63 7.52
N GLY A 132 -25.10 -0.71 6.68
CA GLY A 132 -24.01 -0.99 5.75
C GLY A 132 -22.69 -1.11 6.46
N PRO A 133 -21.63 -1.52 5.71
CA PRO A 133 -20.32 -1.72 6.33
C PRO A 133 -19.80 -0.45 6.99
N GLY A 134 -19.42 -0.57 8.25
CA GLY A 134 -18.89 0.56 9.02
C GLY A 134 -19.91 1.57 9.49
N GLU A 135 -21.16 1.49 9.08
CA GLU A 135 -22.15 2.52 9.38
C GLU A 135 -22.55 2.57 10.86
N ARG A 136 -22.25 1.54 11.62
CA ARG A 136 -22.44 1.62 13.07
C ARG A 136 -21.55 2.68 13.70
N LEU A 137 -20.40 2.93 13.07
CA LEU A 137 -19.41 3.88 13.59
C LEU A 137 -19.53 5.25 12.93
N THR A 138 -19.97 5.29 11.69
CA THR A 138 -20.00 6.55 10.92
C THR A 138 -21.39 7.14 10.78
N GLY A 139 -22.43 6.35 11.03
CA GLY A 139 -23.79 6.74 10.69
C GLY A 139 -24.10 6.38 9.23
N PRO A 140 -25.37 6.49 8.84
CA PRO A 140 -25.79 6.15 7.49
C PRO A 140 -25.12 7.01 6.44
N VAL A 141 -24.79 6.41 5.30
CA VAL A 141 -24.25 7.16 4.14
C VAL A 141 -25.34 7.23 3.07
N ARG A 142 -25.35 8.34 2.36
CA ARG A 142 -26.33 8.62 1.32
C ARG A 142 -25.70 9.34 0.16
#